data_932291758d9954ed5e152a947214e7d4
#
_entry.id   932291758d9954ed5e152a947214e7d4
#
_cell.length_a   1.000
_cell.length_b   1.000
_cell.length_c   1.000
_cell.angle_alpha   90.00
_cell.angle_beta   90.00
_cell.angle_gamma   90.00
#
_symmetry.space_group_name_H-M   'P 1'
#
loop_
_entity.id
_entity.type
_entity.pdbx_description
1 polymer ?
#
loop_
_entity_poly.entity_id
_entity_poly.type
_entity_poly.pdbx_seq_one_letter_code
_entity_poly.pdbx_strand_id
1 'polypeptide(L)'
;MNFAFTEEQEELRKTVRAFLDAKSPETAVREQMETVNGFDPAVWAQMGSQMGLMGIHIPEEFGGMGFTYIELGVVLEEMGRSLLCAPFFSTVVLAANTLLQSGDDAAKKKYLPGIASGETTATLASVEPSGKWDEARITMKAKGSGSSFTLSGTKMFVLDGHTASMIIVSALTSKGVSLFAVDGNAKGLTRTALSTMDQTRKQAKLEFSDVAATLIGTEGKGWDVLSRVNDLVVVALAAEQVGGAQKVLDMAVEYAKVRVQFGRPIGSFQAIKHKCADMLLEVESAKSAAYYGMWCASEMNEELPSVASLSKAYCSEAYFHAAAENIQIHGGIGFTWEHPAHLYFKRAKSSELLFGDPTYHRELLAQRIGI
;
A
#
# COMPACT_ATOMS: atom_id res chain seq x y z
N MET A 1 -13.11 -21.13 12.12
CA MET A 1 -12.11 -20.08 11.94
C MET A 1 -12.46 -18.97 12.92
N ASN A 2 -11.56 -18.55 13.79
CA ASN A 2 -11.79 -17.44 14.72
C ASN A 2 -11.05 -16.22 14.16
N PHE A 3 -11.75 -15.19 13.72
CA PHE A 3 -11.18 -13.94 13.21
C PHE A 3 -10.94 -12.88 14.29
N ALA A 4 -11.11 -13.24 15.58
CA ALA A 4 -10.75 -12.33 16.66
C ALA A 4 -9.22 -12.26 16.76
N PHE A 5 -8.72 -11.04 16.85
CA PHE A 5 -7.29 -10.81 17.09
C PHE A 5 -6.90 -11.32 18.48
N THR A 6 -5.65 -11.77 18.60
CA THR A 6 -5.08 -12.15 19.91
C THR A 6 -4.85 -10.91 20.78
N GLU A 7 -4.59 -11.14 22.08
CA GLU A 7 -4.24 -10.03 22.98
C GLU A 7 -2.97 -9.31 22.54
N GLU A 8 -1.98 -10.03 22.02
CA GLU A 8 -0.74 -9.48 21.47
C GLU A 8 -0.98 -8.61 20.23
N GLN A 9 -1.87 -9.05 19.32
CA GLN A 9 -2.22 -8.28 18.13
C GLN A 9 -3.00 -7.00 18.48
N GLU A 10 -3.88 -7.06 19.49
CA GLU A 10 -4.58 -5.87 20.00
C GLU A 10 -3.62 -4.91 20.73
N GLU A 11 -2.60 -5.42 21.42
CA GLU A 11 -1.58 -4.57 22.04
C GLU A 11 -0.66 -3.92 21.00
N LEU A 12 -0.31 -4.66 19.93
CA LEU A 12 0.37 -4.09 18.76
C LEU A 12 -0.45 -2.95 18.15
N ARG A 13 -1.75 -3.17 17.93
CA ARG A 13 -2.67 -2.14 17.41
C ARG A 13 -2.65 -0.88 18.27
N LYS A 14 -2.79 -1.01 19.59
CA LYS A 14 -2.78 0.12 20.54
C LYS A 14 -1.44 0.86 20.50
N THR A 15 -0.34 0.13 20.47
CA THR A 15 1.01 0.70 20.43
C THR A 15 1.25 1.49 19.15
N VAL A 16 0.91 0.91 17.99
CA VAL A 16 1.04 1.57 16.69
C VAL A 16 0.10 2.78 16.61
N ARG A 17 -1.14 2.66 17.08
CA ARG A 17 -2.09 3.77 17.13
C ARG A 17 -1.57 4.94 17.96
N ALA A 18 -1.10 4.67 19.18
CA ALA A 18 -0.55 5.71 20.05
C ALA A 18 0.65 6.42 19.42
N PHE A 19 1.54 5.66 18.76
CA PHE A 19 2.67 6.23 18.04
C PHE A 19 2.19 7.12 16.88
N LEU A 20 1.25 6.65 16.06
CA LEU A 20 0.78 7.40 14.89
C LEU A 20 -0.08 8.61 15.28
N ASP A 21 -0.88 8.53 16.34
CA ASP A 21 -1.61 9.70 16.86
C ASP A 21 -0.63 10.82 17.30
N ALA A 22 0.55 10.45 17.80
CA ALA A 22 1.59 11.40 18.19
C ALA A 22 2.45 11.90 17.02
N LYS A 23 2.73 11.06 16.00
CA LYS A 23 3.72 11.34 14.95
C LYS A 23 3.12 11.65 13.57
N SER A 24 1.86 11.27 13.34
CA SER A 24 1.12 11.53 12.11
C SER A 24 -0.23 12.23 12.37
N PRO A 25 -0.29 13.26 13.25
CA PRO A 25 -1.48 14.10 13.33
C PRO A 25 -1.71 14.81 12.00
N GLU A 26 -2.92 15.33 11.75
CA GLU A 26 -3.28 16.02 10.50
C GLU A 26 -2.26 17.09 10.09
N THR A 27 -1.75 17.86 11.06
CA THR A 27 -0.75 18.90 10.81
C THR A 27 0.54 18.33 10.22
N ALA A 28 1.03 17.20 10.74
CA ALA A 28 2.21 16.52 10.20
C ALA A 28 1.93 15.92 8.82
N VAL A 29 0.75 15.34 8.59
CA VAL A 29 0.35 14.87 7.26
C VAL A 29 0.38 16.02 6.25
N ARG A 30 -0.21 17.18 6.58
CA ARG A 30 -0.20 18.37 5.71
C ARG A 30 1.20 18.89 5.45
N GLU A 31 2.08 18.89 6.45
CA GLU A 31 3.46 19.28 6.28
C GLU A 31 4.20 18.34 5.33
N GLN A 32 4.12 17.02 5.56
CA GLN A 32 4.85 16.05 4.75
C GLN A 32 4.33 15.95 3.31
N MET A 33 3.04 16.11 3.07
CA MET A 33 2.50 16.09 1.70
C MET A 33 3.01 17.25 0.83
N GLU A 34 3.47 18.36 1.42
CA GLU A 34 4.05 19.49 0.70
C GLU A 34 5.55 19.31 0.43
N THR A 35 6.24 18.43 1.17
CA THR A 35 7.67 18.20 0.97
C THR A 35 7.93 17.35 -0.29
N VAL A 36 9.12 17.52 -0.88
CA VAL A 36 9.56 16.69 -2.00
C VAL A 36 9.73 15.24 -1.57
N ASN A 37 10.29 15.00 -0.40
CA ASN A 37 10.51 13.64 0.13
C ASN A 37 9.20 12.93 0.45
N GLY A 38 8.19 13.65 0.92
CA GLY A 38 6.87 13.09 1.26
C GLY A 38 6.81 12.36 2.59
N PHE A 39 7.84 12.47 3.44
CA PHE A 39 7.88 11.87 4.77
C PHE A 39 8.91 12.55 5.68
N ASP A 40 8.75 12.37 6.99
CA ASP A 40 9.72 12.80 8.01
C ASP A 40 10.75 11.68 8.26
N PRO A 41 12.05 11.91 7.94
CA PRO A 41 13.12 10.93 8.19
C PRO A 41 13.28 10.55 9.67
N ALA A 42 12.95 11.44 10.61
CA ALA A 42 13.06 11.14 12.04
C ALA A 42 11.94 10.20 12.49
N VAL A 43 10.72 10.37 11.98
CA VAL A 43 9.61 9.43 12.21
C VAL A 43 9.92 8.08 11.57
N TRP A 44 10.44 8.06 10.35
CA TRP A 44 10.89 6.84 9.68
C TRP A 44 11.92 6.07 10.51
N ALA A 45 12.96 6.77 10.99
CA ALA A 45 14.00 6.15 11.83
C ALA A 45 13.43 5.57 13.13
N GLN A 46 12.46 6.25 13.78
CA GLN A 46 11.79 5.74 14.98
C GLN A 46 10.95 4.49 14.70
N MET A 47 10.23 4.45 13.58
CA MET A 47 9.47 3.27 13.15
C MET A 47 10.37 2.04 12.97
N GLY A 48 11.59 2.22 12.45
CA GLY A 48 12.58 1.14 12.30
C GLY A 48 13.25 0.78 13.62
N SER A 49 13.99 1.72 14.20
CA SER A 49 14.89 1.45 15.32
C SER A 49 14.20 1.20 16.66
N GLN A 50 13.04 1.82 16.90
CA GLN A 50 12.33 1.70 18.18
C GLN A 50 11.18 0.69 18.13
N MET A 51 10.50 0.57 17.00
CA MET A 51 9.30 -0.26 16.86
C MET A 51 9.51 -1.50 15.97
N GLY A 52 10.58 -1.56 15.19
CA GLY A 52 10.87 -2.70 14.30
C GLY A 52 9.87 -2.87 13.14
N LEU A 53 9.01 -1.87 12.87
CA LEU A 53 7.88 -2.02 11.94
C LEU A 53 8.30 -2.41 10.52
N MET A 54 9.49 -1.97 10.05
CA MET A 54 9.99 -2.30 8.72
C MET A 54 10.30 -3.78 8.56
N GLY A 55 10.66 -4.45 9.64
CA GLY A 55 10.99 -5.88 9.68
C GLY A 55 9.83 -6.78 10.11
N ILE A 56 8.61 -6.25 10.27
CA ILE A 56 7.52 -6.96 10.98
C ILE A 56 7.25 -8.36 10.42
N HIS A 57 7.16 -8.53 9.09
CA HIS A 57 6.89 -9.83 8.45
C HIS A 57 8.12 -10.43 7.76
N ILE A 58 9.29 -9.78 7.90
CA ILE A 58 10.56 -10.31 7.40
C ILE A 58 11.04 -11.39 8.38
N PRO A 59 11.46 -12.57 7.92
CA PRO A 59 12.00 -13.61 8.79
C PRO A 59 13.18 -13.15 9.64
N GLU A 60 13.32 -13.70 10.84
CA GLU A 60 14.40 -13.37 11.79
C GLU A 60 15.80 -13.58 11.21
N GLU A 61 15.98 -14.61 10.37
CA GLU A 61 17.25 -14.90 9.68
C GLU A 61 17.73 -13.74 8.76
N PHE A 62 16.83 -12.83 8.37
CA PHE A 62 17.12 -11.63 7.60
C PHE A 62 16.99 -10.34 8.44
N GLY A 63 16.98 -10.47 9.76
CA GLY A 63 16.93 -9.32 10.67
C GLY A 63 15.54 -8.76 10.94
N GLY A 64 14.47 -9.44 10.53
CA GLY A 64 13.09 -9.07 10.80
C GLY A 64 12.56 -9.62 12.12
N MET A 65 11.27 -9.44 12.37
CA MET A 65 10.58 -9.89 13.58
C MET A 65 9.91 -11.26 13.40
N GLY A 66 9.80 -11.78 12.17
CA GLY A 66 9.20 -13.07 11.86
C GLY A 66 7.69 -13.18 12.11
N PHE A 67 6.99 -12.06 12.26
CA PHE A 67 5.53 -12.05 12.37
C PHE A 67 4.84 -12.38 11.05
N THR A 68 3.53 -12.52 11.11
CA THR A 68 2.73 -12.95 9.97
C THR A 68 2.16 -11.75 9.18
N TYR A 69 1.41 -12.06 8.14
CA TYR A 69 0.69 -11.05 7.37
C TYR A 69 -0.48 -10.43 8.15
N ILE A 70 -0.90 -11.06 9.26
CA ILE A 70 -1.93 -10.52 10.16
C ILE A 70 -1.38 -9.30 10.90
N GLU A 71 -0.22 -9.40 11.51
CA GLU A 71 0.43 -8.29 12.23
C GLU A 71 0.79 -7.15 11.28
N LEU A 72 1.30 -7.46 10.07
CA LEU A 72 1.51 -6.45 9.03
C LEU A 72 0.20 -5.72 8.69
N GLY A 73 -0.90 -6.44 8.57
CA GLY A 73 -2.22 -5.87 8.28
C GLY A 73 -2.73 -4.97 9.41
N VAL A 74 -2.53 -5.35 10.66
CA VAL A 74 -2.86 -4.50 11.83
C VAL A 74 -2.09 -3.17 11.76
N VAL A 75 -0.81 -3.21 11.44
CA VAL A 75 0.01 -1.99 11.26
C VAL A 75 -0.49 -1.13 10.12
N LEU A 76 -0.79 -1.73 8.97
CA LEU A 76 -1.30 -1.02 7.79
C LEU A 76 -2.68 -0.39 8.03
N GLU A 77 -3.55 -1.05 8.78
CA GLU A 77 -4.85 -0.50 9.18
C GLU A 77 -4.67 0.80 9.97
N GLU A 78 -3.77 0.83 10.96
CA GLU A 78 -3.49 2.05 11.72
C GLU A 78 -2.80 3.14 10.87
N MET A 79 -1.93 2.76 9.94
CA MET A 79 -1.33 3.69 8.98
C MET A 79 -2.38 4.31 8.05
N GLY A 80 -3.34 3.53 7.58
CA GLY A 80 -4.48 4.02 6.78
C GLY A 80 -5.37 4.98 7.57
N ARG A 81 -5.63 4.65 8.84
CA ARG A 81 -6.39 5.48 9.78
C ARG A 81 -5.76 6.86 9.97
N SER A 82 -4.44 6.95 10.01
CA SER A 82 -3.68 8.19 10.26
C SER A 82 -3.20 8.90 9.00
N LEU A 83 -3.47 8.37 7.80
CA LEU A 83 -2.93 8.85 6.51
C LEU A 83 -1.40 9.00 6.54
N LEU A 84 -0.69 8.07 7.18
CA LEU A 84 0.76 8.16 7.33
C LEU A 84 1.44 8.46 6.00
N CYS A 85 2.26 9.52 5.98
CA CYS A 85 3.16 9.86 4.89
C CYS A 85 4.53 9.23 5.18
N ALA A 86 4.79 8.06 4.59
CA ALA A 86 6.06 7.36 4.71
C ALA A 86 6.22 6.32 3.58
N PRO A 87 7.46 5.99 3.17
CA PRO A 87 7.72 4.97 2.14
C PRO A 87 7.58 3.54 2.70
N PHE A 88 6.61 3.33 3.62
CA PHE A 88 6.39 2.03 4.25
C PHE A 88 5.79 1.04 3.25
N PHE A 89 4.75 1.45 2.52
CA PHE A 89 4.09 0.56 1.56
C PHE A 89 5.02 0.14 0.43
N SER A 90 5.80 1.09 -0.12
CA SER A 90 6.78 0.80 -1.17
C SER A 90 7.91 -0.10 -0.69
N THR A 91 8.41 0.11 0.53
CA THR A 91 9.56 -0.60 1.07
C THR A 91 9.17 -1.97 1.62
N VAL A 92 8.18 -1.99 2.53
CA VAL A 92 7.81 -3.18 3.30
C VAL A 92 6.83 -4.06 2.52
N VAL A 93 5.82 -3.44 1.87
CA VAL A 93 4.82 -4.25 1.15
C VAL A 93 5.29 -4.61 -0.26
N LEU A 94 5.83 -3.66 -1.04
CA LEU A 94 6.22 -3.96 -2.41
C LEU A 94 7.58 -4.65 -2.48
N ALA A 95 8.65 -3.99 -2.03
CA ALA A 95 10.01 -4.47 -2.24
C ALA A 95 10.34 -5.70 -1.40
N ALA A 96 10.01 -5.69 -0.09
CA ALA A 96 10.32 -6.84 0.77
C ALA A 96 9.56 -8.09 0.33
N ASN A 97 8.25 -8.00 0.02
CA ASN A 97 7.52 -9.16 -0.52
C ASN A 97 8.10 -9.66 -1.84
N THR A 98 8.53 -8.76 -2.73
CA THR A 98 9.17 -9.17 -3.99
C THR A 98 10.45 -9.97 -3.73
N LEU A 99 11.27 -9.54 -2.78
CA LEU A 99 12.49 -10.29 -2.37
C LEU A 99 12.13 -11.61 -1.72
N LEU A 100 11.18 -11.63 -0.79
CA LEU A 100 10.75 -12.86 -0.10
C LEU A 100 10.21 -13.91 -1.07
N GLN A 101 9.45 -13.50 -2.09
CA GLN A 101 8.87 -14.40 -3.09
C GLN A 101 9.81 -14.74 -4.26
N SER A 102 10.98 -14.09 -4.35
CA SER A 102 11.90 -14.23 -5.50
C SER A 102 12.54 -15.62 -5.64
N GLY A 103 12.60 -16.39 -4.54
CA GLY A 103 13.37 -17.64 -4.50
C GLY A 103 14.89 -17.45 -4.52
N ASP A 104 15.39 -16.21 -4.33
CA ASP A 104 16.81 -15.84 -4.38
C ASP A 104 17.33 -15.53 -2.98
N ASP A 105 17.91 -16.52 -2.33
CA ASP A 105 18.46 -16.38 -0.97
C ASP A 105 19.64 -15.42 -0.90
N ALA A 106 20.40 -15.28 -2.00
CA ALA A 106 21.50 -14.32 -2.05
C ALA A 106 20.96 -12.87 -2.06
N ALA A 107 19.90 -12.63 -2.85
CA ALA A 107 19.22 -11.32 -2.86
C ALA A 107 18.54 -11.02 -1.52
N LYS A 108 17.86 -12.00 -0.89
CA LYS A 108 17.25 -11.85 0.44
C LYS A 108 18.32 -11.45 1.47
N LYS A 109 19.41 -12.20 1.59
CA LYS A 109 20.52 -11.93 2.52
C LYS A 109 21.17 -10.57 2.29
N LYS A 110 21.22 -10.11 1.04
CA LYS A 110 21.85 -8.85 0.66
C LYS A 110 20.96 -7.64 1.00
N TYR A 111 19.64 -7.71 0.77
CA TYR A 111 18.78 -6.52 0.77
C TYR A 111 17.81 -6.46 1.95
N LEU A 112 17.28 -7.61 2.43
CA LEU A 112 16.28 -7.61 3.49
C LEU A 112 16.78 -7.03 4.83
N PRO A 113 18.05 -7.27 5.28
CA PRO A 113 18.51 -6.70 6.53
C PRO A 113 18.46 -5.15 6.56
N GLY A 114 18.87 -4.50 5.47
CA GLY A 114 18.79 -3.04 5.37
C GLY A 114 17.35 -2.51 5.32
N ILE A 115 16.42 -3.28 4.75
CA ILE A 115 14.98 -2.96 4.78
C ILE A 115 14.45 -3.13 6.20
N ALA A 116 14.72 -4.27 6.85
CA ALA A 116 14.23 -4.57 8.20
C ALA A 116 14.69 -3.56 9.24
N SER A 117 15.92 -3.06 9.12
CA SER A 117 16.45 -2.00 10.01
C SER A 117 15.90 -0.60 9.69
N GLY A 118 15.30 -0.41 8.51
CA GLY A 118 14.84 0.91 8.02
C GLY A 118 15.95 1.77 7.40
N GLU A 119 17.19 1.26 7.29
CA GLU A 119 18.31 1.95 6.63
C GLU A 119 18.11 2.05 5.11
N THR A 120 17.43 1.06 4.52
CA THR A 120 17.16 1.02 3.08
C THR A 120 15.70 1.30 2.81
N THR A 121 15.42 2.40 2.11
CA THR A 121 14.11 2.60 1.48
C THR A 121 14.10 1.93 0.11
N ALA A 122 13.04 1.18 -0.19
CA ALA A 122 12.97 0.41 -1.42
C ALA A 122 11.59 0.53 -2.11
N THR A 123 11.52 0.19 -3.39
CA THR A 123 10.27 0.18 -4.13
C THR A 123 10.28 -0.86 -5.25
N LEU A 124 9.11 -1.15 -5.81
CA LEU A 124 8.91 -1.98 -6.99
C LEU A 124 8.41 -1.13 -8.16
N ALA A 125 9.14 -1.13 -9.25
CA ALA A 125 8.82 -0.45 -10.50
C ALA A 125 8.40 -1.48 -11.57
N SER A 126 7.10 -1.80 -11.63
CA SER A 126 6.54 -2.79 -12.56
C SER A 126 5.70 -2.16 -13.67
N VAL A 127 4.98 -1.06 -13.40
CA VAL A 127 4.04 -0.44 -14.33
C VAL A 127 4.78 0.44 -15.34
N GLU A 128 4.33 0.39 -16.60
CA GLU A 128 4.85 1.18 -17.70
C GLU A 128 3.83 2.27 -18.13
N PRO A 129 4.16 3.14 -19.11
CA PRO A 129 3.29 4.26 -19.49
C PRO A 129 1.85 3.87 -19.89
N SER A 130 1.60 2.60 -20.25
CA SER A 130 0.25 2.10 -20.51
C SER A 130 -0.69 2.13 -19.29
N GLY A 131 -0.14 2.18 -18.07
CA GLY A 131 -0.89 2.12 -16.81
C GLY A 131 -1.56 0.77 -16.54
N LYS A 132 -1.17 -0.30 -17.27
CA LYS A 132 -1.75 -1.64 -17.15
C LYS A 132 -0.89 -2.55 -16.28
N TRP A 133 -1.54 -3.53 -15.66
CA TRP A 133 -0.94 -4.44 -14.67
C TRP A 133 -0.65 -5.85 -15.23
N ASP A 134 -0.85 -6.06 -16.53
CA ASP A 134 -0.71 -7.37 -17.20
C ASP A 134 0.73 -7.65 -17.63
N GLU A 135 1.13 -8.92 -17.65
CA GLU A 135 2.45 -9.37 -18.13
C GLU A 135 2.79 -8.83 -19.52
N ALA A 136 1.81 -8.93 -20.45
CA ALA A 136 1.98 -8.48 -21.84
C ALA A 136 2.25 -6.98 -21.99
N ARG A 137 2.11 -6.19 -20.91
CA ARG A 137 2.37 -4.75 -20.90
C ARG A 137 3.76 -4.40 -20.37
N ILE A 138 4.54 -5.39 -19.95
CA ILE A 138 5.95 -5.20 -19.62
C ILE A 138 6.75 -5.30 -20.92
N THR A 139 7.19 -4.15 -21.41
CA THR A 139 7.90 -4.01 -22.71
C THR A 139 9.32 -3.50 -22.55
N MET A 140 9.66 -2.91 -21.39
CA MET A 140 11.00 -2.45 -21.05
C MET A 140 12.03 -3.56 -21.21
N LYS A 141 13.16 -3.28 -21.87
CA LYS A 141 14.17 -4.29 -22.21
C LYS A 141 15.30 -4.33 -21.20
N ALA A 142 15.73 -5.55 -20.89
CA ALA A 142 16.96 -5.85 -20.19
C ALA A 142 17.95 -6.52 -21.17
N LYS A 143 19.18 -6.00 -21.23
CA LYS A 143 20.28 -6.55 -22.04
C LYS A 143 21.42 -6.97 -21.14
N GLY A 144 21.91 -8.19 -21.30
CA GLY A 144 23.00 -8.72 -20.49
C GLY A 144 22.96 -10.24 -20.39
N SER A 145 23.72 -10.78 -19.46
CA SER A 145 23.77 -12.23 -19.17
C SER A 145 24.26 -12.49 -17.75
N GLY A 146 23.98 -13.70 -17.23
CA GLY A 146 24.34 -14.06 -15.88
C GLY A 146 23.61 -13.19 -14.85
N SER A 147 24.34 -12.52 -13.99
CA SER A 147 23.77 -11.60 -13.00
C SER A 147 23.80 -10.13 -13.42
N SER A 148 24.49 -9.78 -14.51
CA SER A 148 24.74 -8.39 -14.89
C SER A 148 23.96 -8.00 -16.15
N PHE A 149 23.11 -7.01 -16.00
CA PHE A 149 22.23 -6.50 -17.05
C PHE A 149 22.30 -4.97 -17.12
N THR A 150 21.83 -4.40 -18.23
CA THR A 150 21.51 -2.99 -18.39
C THR A 150 20.04 -2.86 -18.75
N LEU A 151 19.38 -1.85 -18.17
CA LEU A 151 17.97 -1.57 -18.37
C LEU A 151 17.78 -0.28 -19.15
N SER A 152 16.88 -0.30 -20.15
CA SER A 152 16.49 0.90 -20.91
C SER A 152 14.97 0.92 -21.11
N GLY A 153 14.33 2.04 -20.74
CA GLY A 153 12.87 2.22 -20.83
C GLY A 153 12.33 3.14 -19.74
N THR A 154 11.02 3.09 -19.53
CA THR A 154 10.32 3.97 -18.58
C THR A 154 9.38 3.17 -17.69
N LYS A 155 9.40 3.46 -16.39
CA LYS A 155 8.40 3.01 -15.41
C LYS A 155 7.60 4.20 -14.89
N MET A 156 6.30 3.98 -14.68
CA MET A 156 5.36 5.03 -14.28
C MET A 156 4.66 4.67 -12.97
N PHE A 157 4.19 5.69 -12.28
CA PHE A 157 3.41 5.57 -11.04
C PHE A 157 4.12 4.77 -9.93
N VAL A 158 5.46 4.84 -9.91
CA VAL A 158 6.29 4.11 -8.95
C VAL A 158 6.18 4.78 -7.59
N LEU A 159 5.60 4.08 -6.62
CA LEU A 159 5.46 4.58 -5.26
C LEU A 159 6.84 4.90 -4.68
N ASP A 160 7.01 6.10 -4.15
CA ASP A 160 8.25 6.63 -3.55
C ASP A 160 9.51 6.47 -4.42
N GLY A 161 9.33 6.23 -5.73
CA GLY A 161 10.44 5.98 -6.66
C GLY A 161 11.44 7.12 -6.78
N HIS A 162 11.04 8.35 -6.44
CA HIS A 162 11.92 9.53 -6.46
C HIS A 162 12.92 9.56 -5.29
N THR A 163 12.63 8.85 -4.19
CA THR A 163 13.46 8.83 -2.96
C THR A 163 14.05 7.46 -2.64
N ALA A 164 13.49 6.37 -3.18
CA ALA A 164 13.95 5.02 -2.89
C ALA A 164 15.46 4.85 -3.15
N SER A 165 16.18 4.29 -2.18
CA SER A 165 17.61 3.97 -2.30
C SER A 165 17.85 2.67 -3.10
N MET A 166 16.86 1.79 -3.14
CA MET A 166 16.84 0.55 -3.93
C MET A 166 15.55 0.46 -4.75
N ILE A 167 15.65 0.06 -6.01
CA ILE A 167 14.49 -0.10 -6.89
C ILE A 167 14.52 -1.51 -7.47
N ILE A 168 13.46 -2.29 -7.25
CA ILE A 168 13.25 -3.55 -7.97
C ILE A 168 12.50 -3.22 -9.26
N VAL A 169 13.03 -3.62 -10.40
CA VAL A 169 12.50 -3.30 -11.72
C VAL A 169 12.13 -4.57 -12.47
N SER A 170 10.92 -4.64 -13.01
CA SER A 170 10.56 -5.70 -13.95
C SER A 170 10.95 -5.30 -15.37
N ALA A 171 11.63 -6.18 -16.10
CA ALA A 171 11.96 -5.95 -17.50
C ALA A 171 12.03 -7.26 -18.28
N LEU A 172 11.98 -7.16 -19.60
CA LEU A 172 11.91 -8.29 -20.53
C LEU A 172 13.30 -8.68 -21.01
N THR A 173 13.71 -9.92 -20.75
CA THR A 173 14.86 -10.56 -21.35
C THR A 173 14.44 -11.45 -22.53
N SER A 174 15.40 -12.15 -23.15
CA SER A 174 15.09 -13.16 -24.16
C SER A 174 14.34 -14.38 -23.60
N LYS A 175 14.34 -14.59 -22.26
CA LYS A 175 13.66 -15.70 -21.60
C LYS A 175 12.30 -15.34 -21.02
N GLY A 176 11.92 -14.04 -21.02
CA GLY A 176 10.68 -13.55 -20.47
C GLY A 176 10.89 -12.45 -19.44
N VAL A 177 9.80 -12.10 -18.72
CA VAL A 177 9.84 -11.10 -17.66
C VAL A 177 10.77 -11.55 -16.54
N SER A 178 11.64 -10.65 -16.12
CA SER A 178 12.65 -10.89 -15.08
C SER A 178 12.69 -9.69 -14.13
N LEU A 179 13.21 -9.90 -12.92
CA LEU A 179 13.32 -8.88 -11.89
C LEU A 179 14.77 -8.46 -11.68
N PHE A 180 14.99 -7.19 -11.46
CA PHE A 180 16.32 -6.61 -11.33
C PHE A 180 16.40 -5.64 -10.18
N ALA A 181 17.48 -5.71 -9.39
CA ALA A 181 17.86 -4.69 -8.42
C ALA A 181 18.64 -3.58 -9.09
N VAL A 182 18.24 -2.35 -8.83
CA VAL A 182 18.89 -1.12 -9.30
C VAL A 182 19.16 -0.22 -8.09
N ASP A 183 20.36 0.35 -8.02
CA ASP A 183 20.69 1.41 -7.06
C ASP A 183 19.91 2.68 -7.41
N GLY A 184 19.30 3.32 -6.41
CA GLY A 184 18.53 4.56 -6.61
C GLY A 184 19.36 5.73 -7.17
N ASN A 185 20.70 5.67 -7.03
CA ASN A 185 21.63 6.66 -7.57
C ASN A 185 22.39 6.16 -8.81
N ALA A 186 21.92 5.07 -9.43
CA ALA A 186 22.59 4.50 -10.59
C ALA A 186 22.74 5.50 -11.73
N LYS A 187 23.90 5.49 -12.39
CA LYS A 187 24.15 6.34 -13.57
C LYS A 187 23.16 5.95 -14.70
N GLY A 188 22.56 6.96 -15.31
CA GLY A 188 21.56 6.77 -16.39
C GLY A 188 20.13 6.65 -15.89
N LEU A 189 19.90 6.64 -14.56
CA LEU A 189 18.55 6.69 -13.96
C LEU A 189 18.13 8.15 -13.75
N THR A 190 16.98 8.52 -14.33
CA THR A 190 16.31 9.80 -14.08
C THR A 190 15.02 9.55 -13.31
N ARG A 191 14.80 10.29 -12.22
CA ARG A 191 13.66 10.14 -11.33
C ARG A 191 12.89 11.46 -11.24
N THR A 192 11.60 11.44 -11.60
CA THR A 192 10.75 12.62 -11.59
C THR A 192 9.52 12.36 -10.72
N ALA A 193 9.37 13.13 -9.65
CA ALA A 193 8.16 13.08 -8.83
C ALA A 193 6.94 13.51 -9.67
N LEU A 194 5.83 12.78 -9.55
CA LEU A 194 4.58 13.08 -10.26
C LEU A 194 3.68 13.95 -9.37
N SER A 195 3.02 14.92 -9.99
CA SER A 195 1.92 15.62 -9.36
C SER A 195 0.70 14.71 -9.34
N THR A 196 0.24 14.36 -8.13
CA THR A 196 -0.87 13.44 -7.91
C THR A 196 -2.01 14.11 -7.16
N MET A 197 -3.23 13.62 -7.36
CA MET A 197 -4.39 14.10 -6.61
C MET A 197 -4.24 13.80 -5.11
N ASP A 198 -3.77 12.62 -4.76
CA ASP A 198 -3.39 12.25 -3.40
C ASP A 198 -1.93 12.61 -3.15
N GLN A 199 -1.72 13.73 -2.47
CA GLN A 199 -0.36 14.22 -2.13
C GLN A 199 0.24 13.48 -0.94
N THR A 200 -0.55 12.72 -0.19
CA THR A 200 -0.08 11.95 0.98
C THR A 200 0.66 10.67 0.57
N ARG A 201 0.62 10.28 -0.72
CA ARG A 201 1.32 9.12 -1.29
C ARG A 201 2.05 9.54 -2.56
N LYS A 202 3.36 9.67 -2.48
CA LYS A 202 4.18 10.12 -3.60
C LYS A 202 4.34 9.03 -4.66
N GLN A 203 4.34 9.43 -5.92
CA GLN A 203 4.60 8.58 -7.06
C GLN A 203 5.64 9.22 -7.96
N ALA A 204 6.36 8.42 -8.73
CA ALA A 204 7.40 8.89 -9.64
C ALA A 204 7.32 8.24 -11.02
N LYS A 205 7.83 8.97 -12.00
CA LYS A 205 8.29 8.45 -13.29
C LYS A 205 9.78 8.14 -13.17
N LEU A 206 10.18 6.97 -13.63
CA LEU A 206 11.58 6.52 -13.68
C LEU A 206 11.98 6.26 -15.13
N GLU A 207 13.04 6.90 -15.61
CA GLU A 207 13.58 6.74 -16.95
C GLU A 207 14.98 6.12 -16.86
N PHE A 208 15.16 5.03 -17.57
CA PHE A 208 16.38 4.22 -17.57
C PHE A 208 17.06 4.32 -18.93
N SER A 209 18.34 4.71 -18.92
CA SER A 209 19.20 4.79 -20.10
C SER A 209 20.46 3.98 -19.84
N ASP A 210 20.43 2.70 -20.25
CA ASP A 210 21.50 1.71 -20.04
C ASP A 210 21.95 1.62 -18.57
N VAL A 211 20.97 1.63 -17.66
CA VAL A 211 21.20 1.58 -16.21
C VAL A 211 21.66 0.18 -15.80
N ALA A 212 22.79 0.10 -15.09
CA ALA A 212 23.31 -1.16 -14.56
C ALA A 212 22.33 -1.78 -13.53
N ALA A 213 22.08 -3.08 -13.67
CA ALA A 213 21.12 -3.81 -12.86
C ALA A 213 21.61 -5.22 -12.56
N THR A 214 21.26 -5.74 -11.39
CA THR A 214 21.56 -7.11 -10.97
C THR A 214 20.29 -7.96 -11.02
N LEU A 215 20.33 -9.10 -11.68
CA LEU A 215 19.20 -10.04 -11.71
C LEU A 215 18.82 -10.49 -10.29
N ILE A 216 17.52 -10.54 -10.01
CA ILE A 216 16.93 -11.14 -8.81
C ILE A 216 16.16 -12.39 -9.22
N GLY A 217 16.45 -13.52 -8.58
CA GLY A 217 15.79 -14.79 -8.87
C GLY A 217 16.22 -15.40 -10.20
N THR A 218 15.30 -16.09 -10.85
CA THR A 218 15.56 -16.80 -12.10
C THR A 218 15.12 -15.96 -13.31
N GLU A 219 15.99 -15.80 -14.30
CA GLU A 219 15.69 -15.11 -15.54
C GLU A 219 14.48 -15.74 -16.26
N GLY A 220 13.53 -14.93 -16.64
CA GLY A 220 12.26 -15.33 -17.30
C GLY A 220 11.17 -15.78 -16.32
N LYS A 221 11.41 -15.75 -15.00
CA LYS A 221 10.44 -16.15 -13.96
C LYS A 221 9.89 -14.97 -13.14
N GLY A 222 10.18 -13.75 -13.57
CA GLY A 222 9.76 -12.55 -12.85
C GLY A 222 8.24 -12.38 -12.77
N TRP A 223 7.50 -12.82 -13.80
CA TRP A 223 6.03 -12.73 -13.75
C TRP A 223 5.41 -13.68 -12.72
N ASP A 224 5.93 -14.89 -12.60
CA ASP A 224 5.47 -15.85 -11.58
C ASP A 224 5.61 -15.26 -10.16
N VAL A 225 6.69 -14.50 -9.92
CA VAL A 225 6.92 -13.78 -8.66
C VAL A 225 5.96 -12.61 -8.52
N LEU A 226 5.84 -11.74 -9.54
CA LEU A 226 4.98 -10.57 -9.51
C LEU A 226 3.50 -10.92 -9.31
N SER A 227 3.03 -12.00 -9.91
CA SER A 227 1.64 -12.46 -9.74
C SER A 227 1.33 -12.76 -8.28
N ARG A 228 2.21 -13.52 -7.60
CA ARG A 228 2.06 -13.79 -6.16
C ARG A 228 2.18 -12.53 -5.30
N VAL A 229 3.17 -11.70 -5.62
CA VAL A 229 3.37 -10.41 -4.93
C VAL A 229 2.16 -9.51 -5.06
N ASN A 230 1.55 -9.43 -6.25
CA ASN A 230 0.35 -8.63 -6.46
C ASN A 230 -0.82 -9.07 -5.56
N ASP A 231 -1.03 -10.37 -5.36
CA ASP A 231 -2.07 -10.85 -4.44
C ASP A 231 -1.79 -10.43 -2.99
N LEU A 232 -0.55 -10.55 -2.53
CA LEU A 232 -0.13 -10.07 -1.22
C LEU A 232 -0.28 -8.54 -1.08
N VAL A 233 0.11 -7.79 -2.10
CA VAL A 233 0.04 -6.33 -2.13
C VAL A 233 -1.39 -5.81 -2.04
N VAL A 234 -2.33 -6.41 -2.76
CA VAL A 234 -3.73 -5.94 -2.73
C VAL A 234 -4.43 -6.31 -1.42
N VAL A 235 -4.05 -7.40 -0.77
CA VAL A 235 -4.48 -7.71 0.60
C VAL A 235 -3.96 -6.67 1.60
N ALA A 236 -2.68 -6.32 1.53
CA ALA A 236 -2.07 -5.29 2.35
C ALA A 236 -2.74 -3.92 2.13
N LEU A 237 -3.07 -3.58 0.87
CA LEU A 237 -3.80 -2.36 0.55
C LEU A 237 -5.23 -2.38 1.07
N ALA A 238 -5.92 -3.52 1.04
CA ALA A 238 -7.24 -3.67 1.63
C ALA A 238 -7.22 -3.42 3.15
N ALA A 239 -6.20 -3.92 3.87
CA ALA A 239 -6.00 -3.64 5.29
C ALA A 239 -5.79 -2.13 5.56
N GLU A 240 -4.99 -1.43 4.76
CA GLU A 240 -4.84 0.02 4.86
C GLU A 240 -6.17 0.75 4.57
N GLN A 241 -6.91 0.31 3.55
CA GLN A 241 -8.18 0.93 3.16
C GLN A 241 -9.24 0.84 4.26
N VAL A 242 -9.35 -0.27 4.96
CA VAL A 242 -10.34 -0.40 6.06
C VAL A 242 -10.00 0.49 7.25
N GLY A 243 -8.72 0.75 7.51
CA GLY A 243 -8.31 1.74 8.51
C GLY A 243 -8.77 3.16 8.17
N GLY A 244 -8.58 3.57 6.91
CA GLY A 244 -9.08 4.86 6.40
C GLY A 244 -10.61 4.93 6.40
N ALA A 245 -11.28 3.85 5.99
CA ALA A 245 -12.74 3.75 5.97
C ALA A 245 -13.35 3.87 7.39
N GLN A 246 -12.76 3.19 8.38
CA GLN A 246 -13.17 3.34 9.77
C GLN A 246 -13.01 4.77 10.26
N LYS A 247 -11.88 5.41 9.95
CA LYS A 247 -11.63 6.79 10.38
C LYS A 247 -12.65 7.78 9.83
N VAL A 248 -13.03 7.67 8.56
CA VAL A 248 -14.03 8.58 7.99
C VAL A 248 -15.43 8.31 8.52
N LEU A 249 -15.77 7.07 8.84
CA LEU A 249 -17.00 6.73 9.54
C LEU A 249 -17.04 7.38 10.93
N ASP A 250 -15.96 7.24 11.72
CA ASP A 250 -15.85 7.86 13.04
C ASP A 250 -16.03 9.38 12.97
N MET A 251 -15.35 10.04 12.00
CA MET A 251 -15.47 11.49 11.76
C MET A 251 -16.91 11.90 11.45
N ALA A 252 -17.59 11.17 10.57
CA ALA A 252 -18.97 11.44 10.18
C ALA A 252 -19.94 11.32 11.36
N VAL A 253 -19.78 10.24 12.15
CA VAL A 253 -20.61 9.96 13.34
C VAL A 253 -20.40 11.03 14.41
N GLU A 254 -19.15 11.36 14.74
CA GLU A 254 -18.86 12.40 15.75
C GLU A 254 -19.37 13.78 15.31
N TYR A 255 -19.18 14.14 14.04
CA TYR A 255 -19.76 15.40 13.54
C TYR A 255 -21.29 15.40 13.61
N ALA A 256 -21.94 14.29 13.25
CA ALA A 256 -23.40 14.17 13.32
C ALA A 256 -23.96 14.31 14.73
N LYS A 257 -23.19 13.95 15.78
CA LYS A 257 -23.58 14.12 17.18
C LYS A 257 -23.48 15.57 17.65
N VAL A 258 -22.53 16.35 17.15
CA VAL A 258 -22.23 17.70 17.67
C VAL A 258 -22.80 18.84 16.81
N ARG A 259 -22.95 18.62 15.50
CA ARG A 259 -23.45 19.66 14.58
C ARG A 259 -24.96 19.87 14.76
N VAL A 260 -25.34 21.09 15.12
CA VAL A 260 -26.74 21.46 15.29
C VAL A 260 -27.27 22.17 14.06
N GLN A 261 -28.41 21.73 13.55
CA GLN A 261 -29.26 22.42 12.54
C GLN A 261 -30.74 22.20 12.89
N PHE A 262 -31.57 23.18 12.58
CA PHE A 262 -33.00 23.12 12.89
C PHE A 262 -33.29 22.82 14.38
N GLY A 263 -32.48 23.38 15.28
CA GLY A 263 -32.61 23.25 16.72
C GLY A 263 -32.20 21.92 17.37
N ARG A 264 -31.59 20.99 16.62
CA ARG A 264 -31.13 19.69 17.14
C ARG A 264 -29.91 19.17 16.38
N PRO A 265 -29.14 18.21 16.96
CA PRO A 265 -28.03 17.56 16.26
C PRO A 265 -28.48 16.93 14.94
N ILE A 266 -27.64 17.07 13.89
CA ILE A 266 -27.99 16.55 12.54
C ILE A 266 -28.14 15.03 12.55
N GLY A 267 -27.44 14.30 13.40
CA GLY A 267 -27.61 12.87 13.61
C GLY A 267 -28.98 12.44 14.15
N SER A 268 -29.83 13.39 14.58
CA SER A 268 -31.22 13.11 14.94
C SER A 268 -32.14 12.91 13.74
N PHE A 269 -31.72 13.35 12.55
CA PHE A 269 -32.50 13.20 11.31
C PHE A 269 -32.25 11.84 10.66
N GLN A 270 -33.32 11.16 10.21
CA GLN A 270 -33.24 9.82 9.62
C GLN A 270 -32.27 9.74 8.45
N ALA A 271 -32.25 10.75 7.56
CA ALA A 271 -31.36 10.77 6.41
C ALA A 271 -29.87 10.64 6.81
N ILE A 272 -29.44 11.33 7.87
CA ILE A 272 -28.06 11.27 8.35
C ILE A 272 -27.81 9.95 9.11
N LYS A 273 -28.76 9.52 9.96
CA LYS A 273 -28.63 8.23 10.67
C LYS A 273 -28.47 7.05 9.72
N HIS A 274 -29.28 7.01 8.65
CA HIS A 274 -29.25 5.90 7.70
C HIS A 274 -27.91 5.89 6.94
N LYS A 275 -27.42 7.05 6.49
CA LYS A 275 -26.09 7.16 5.89
C LYS A 275 -24.98 6.60 6.80
N CYS A 276 -24.97 6.98 8.08
CA CYS A 276 -23.99 6.46 9.03
C CYS A 276 -24.17 4.94 9.25
N ALA A 277 -25.39 4.44 9.26
CA ALA A 277 -25.65 3.00 9.41
C ALA A 277 -25.23 2.21 8.17
N ASP A 278 -25.48 2.71 6.96
CA ASP A 278 -25.05 2.11 5.71
C ASP A 278 -23.50 2.10 5.62
N MET A 279 -22.84 3.22 5.95
CA MET A 279 -21.38 3.28 6.06
C MET A 279 -20.84 2.25 7.05
N LEU A 280 -21.46 2.07 8.21
CA LEU A 280 -21.03 1.07 9.21
C LEU A 280 -21.11 -0.35 8.63
N LEU A 281 -22.22 -0.69 7.99
CA LEU A 281 -22.43 -2.01 7.39
C LEU A 281 -21.36 -2.30 6.33
N GLU A 282 -21.06 -1.33 5.47
CA GLU A 282 -20.04 -1.48 4.43
C GLU A 282 -18.62 -1.60 5.02
N VAL A 283 -18.28 -0.77 6.02
CA VAL A 283 -16.97 -0.80 6.67
C VAL A 283 -16.75 -2.11 7.41
N GLU A 284 -17.72 -2.63 8.15
CA GLU A 284 -17.61 -3.91 8.85
C GLU A 284 -17.51 -5.11 7.88
N SER A 285 -18.23 -5.05 6.76
CA SER A 285 -18.10 -6.04 5.71
C SER A 285 -16.71 -5.99 5.03
N ALA A 286 -16.18 -4.77 4.80
CA ALA A 286 -14.84 -4.56 4.25
C ALA A 286 -13.75 -5.09 5.19
N LYS A 287 -13.87 -4.85 6.51
CA LYS A 287 -12.97 -5.42 7.52
C LYS A 287 -12.98 -6.95 7.44
N SER A 288 -14.16 -7.57 7.36
CA SER A 288 -14.28 -9.03 7.26
C SER A 288 -13.54 -9.56 6.03
N ALA A 289 -13.67 -8.91 4.88
CA ALA A 289 -12.97 -9.28 3.66
C ALA A 289 -11.46 -9.09 3.77
N ALA A 290 -11.00 -7.96 4.33
CA ALA A 290 -9.59 -7.66 4.53
C ALA A 290 -8.93 -8.64 5.51
N TYR A 291 -9.58 -8.95 6.64
CA TYR A 291 -9.06 -9.86 7.66
C TYR A 291 -8.96 -11.29 7.16
N TYR A 292 -9.93 -11.73 6.37
CA TYR A 292 -9.84 -13.02 5.70
C TYR A 292 -8.70 -13.04 4.69
N GLY A 293 -8.51 -11.96 3.92
CA GLY A 293 -7.36 -11.81 3.03
C GLY A 293 -6.02 -11.89 3.75
N MET A 294 -5.90 -11.20 4.90
CA MET A 294 -4.70 -11.24 5.75
C MET A 294 -4.40 -12.66 6.24
N TRP A 295 -5.42 -13.38 6.68
CA TRP A 295 -5.28 -14.79 7.07
C TRP A 295 -4.84 -15.67 5.90
N CYS A 296 -5.46 -15.55 4.72
CA CYS A 296 -5.05 -16.29 3.54
C CYS A 296 -3.59 -15.99 3.14
N ALA A 297 -3.18 -14.72 3.25
CA ALA A 297 -1.81 -14.29 2.95
C ALA A 297 -0.80 -14.82 3.99
N SER A 298 -1.18 -14.87 5.26
CA SER A 298 -0.37 -15.44 6.35
C SER A 298 -0.08 -16.93 6.15
N GLU A 299 -1.11 -17.69 5.76
CA GLU A 299 -1.02 -19.14 5.53
C GLU A 299 -0.56 -19.51 4.11
N MET A 300 -0.37 -18.53 3.23
CA MET A 300 -0.19 -18.75 1.78
C MET A 300 -1.22 -19.74 1.22
N ASN A 301 -2.47 -19.59 1.67
CA ASN A 301 -3.58 -20.46 1.37
C ASN A 301 -3.91 -20.46 -0.13
N GLU A 302 -4.41 -21.58 -0.66
CA GLU A 302 -4.79 -21.72 -2.07
C GLU A 302 -5.90 -20.76 -2.52
N GLU A 303 -6.74 -20.28 -1.60
CA GLU A 303 -7.79 -19.30 -1.86
C GLU A 303 -7.25 -17.87 -1.98
N LEU A 304 -5.99 -17.62 -1.59
CA LEU A 304 -5.39 -16.28 -1.58
C LEU A 304 -5.64 -15.50 -2.88
N PRO A 305 -5.45 -16.04 -4.09
CA PRO A 305 -5.68 -15.29 -5.31
C PRO A 305 -7.11 -14.76 -5.44
N SER A 306 -8.11 -15.59 -5.17
CA SER A 306 -9.54 -15.22 -5.26
C SER A 306 -9.91 -14.21 -4.17
N VAL A 307 -9.49 -14.47 -2.93
CA VAL A 307 -9.76 -13.60 -1.78
C VAL A 307 -9.07 -12.25 -1.92
N ALA A 308 -7.86 -12.20 -2.47
CA ALA A 308 -7.14 -10.95 -2.76
C ALA A 308 -7.94 -10.05 -3.72
N SER A 309 -8.46 -10.62 -4.82
CA SER A 309 -9.30 -9.88 -5.76
C SER A 309 -10.62 -9.42 -5.13
N LEU A 310 -11.29 -10.28 -4.36
CA LEU A 310 -12.52 -9.95 -3.64
C LEU A 310 -12.29 -8.81 -2.66
N SER A 311 -11.27 -8.92 -1.80
CA SER A 311 -10.94 -7.91 -0.78
C SER A 311 -10.62 -6.57 -1.41
N LYS A 312 -9.78 -6.55 -2.47
CA LYS A 312 -9.42 -5.31 -3.17
C LYS A 312 -10.64 -4.62 -3.79
N ALA A 313 -11.50 -5.36 -4.47
CA ALA A 313 -12.69 -4.80 -5.10
C ALA A 313 -13.62 -4.20 -4.04
N TYR A 314 -13.95 -4.96 -3.01
CA TYR A 314 -14.92 -4.55 -2.00
C TYR A 314 -14.40 -3.42 -1.10
N CYS A 315 -13.18 -3.56 -0.55
CA CYS A 315 -12.61 -2.54 0.34
C CYS A 315 -12.39 -1.20 -0.37
N SER A 316 -12.06 -1.22 -1.67
CA SER A 316 -11.90 0.02 -2.45
C SER A 316 -13.21 0.79 -2.58
N GLU A 317 -14.32 0.11 -2.91
CA GLU A 317 -15.63 0.75 -3.03
C GLU A 317 -16.15 1.23 -1.67
N ALA A 318 -16.06 0.39 -0.64
CA ALA A 318 -16.50 0.73 0.70
C ALA A 318 -15.75 1.98 1.24
N TYR A 319 -14.43 2.04 1.07
CA TYR A 319 -13.66 3.19 1.51
C TYR A 319 -14.01 4.45 0.71
N PHE A 320 -14.12 4.34 -0.61
CA PHE A 320 -14.45 5.49 -1.44
C PHE A 320 -15.85 6.02 -1.13
N HIS A 321 -16.85 5.14 -0.97
CA HIS A 321 -18.22 5.52 -0.60
C HIS A 321 -18.26 6.14 0.80
N ALA A 322 -17.63 5.53 1.80
CA ALA A 322 -17.57 6.08 3.15
C ALA A 322 -16.91 7.46 3.18
N ALA A 323 -15.82 7.66 2.42
CA ALA A 323 -15.15 8.97 2.34
C ALA A 323 -16.00 10.02 1.64
N ALA A 324 -16.77 9.66 0.62
CA ALA A 324 -17.71 10.55 -0.06
C ALA A 324 -18.86 10.95 0.86
N GLU A 325 -19.48 10.00 1.56
CA GLU A 325 -20.56 10.26 2.52
C GLU A 325 -20.08 11.09 3.72
N ASN A 326 -18.85 10.89 4.17
CA ASN A 326 -18.23 11.72 5.20
C ASN A 326 -18.18 13.19 4.78
N ILE A 327 -17.74 13.49 3.55
CA ILE A 327 -17.76 14.85 3.00
C ILE A 327 -19.20 15.38 2.95
N GLN A 328 -20.14 14.57 2.48
CA GLN A 328 -21.56 14.96 2.36
C GLN A 328 -22.19 15.29 3.73
N ILE A 329 -21.88 14.48 4.76
CA ILE A 329 -22.40 14.70 6.12
C ILE A 329 -21.81 15.98 6.74
N HIS A 330 -20.53 16.28 6.49
CA HIS A 330 -19.91 17.55 6.91
C HIS A 330 -20.43 18.76 6.14
N GLY A 331 -21.00 18.56 4.95
CA GLY A 331 -21.47 19.63 4.08
C GLY A 331 -20.34 20.55 3.62
N GLY A 332 -20.59 21.86 3.57
CA GLY A 332 -19.63 22.82 3.02
C GLY A 332 -18.21 22.72 3.62
N ILE A 333 -18.10 22.54 4.93
CA ILE A 333 -16.77 22.44 5.60
C ILE A 333 -16.00 21.21 5.17
N GLY A 334 -16.64 20.07 4.91
CA GLY A 334 -15.99 18.83 4.46
C GLY A 334 -15.31 18.97 3.10
N PHE A 335 -15.70 19.97 2.32
CA PHE A 335 -15.12 20.25 1.01
C PHE A 335 -14.05 21.36 1.04
N THR A 336 -13.86 22.00 2.19
CA THR A 336 -12.83 23.04 2.34
C THR A 336 -11.44 22.41 2.55
N TRP A 337 -10.40 23.19 2.23
CA TRP A 337 -9.03 22.77 2.45
C TRP A 337 -8.66 22.62 3.93
N GLU A 338 -9.38 23.30 4.82
CA GLU A 338 -9.15 23.33 6.27
C GLU A 338 -9.56 22.03 6.97
N HIS A 339 -10.48 21.24 6.38
CA HIS A 339 -11.00 20.01 6.98
C HIS A 339 -10.32 18.76 6.37
N PRO A 340 -9.94 17.74 7.17
CA PRO A 340 -9.21 16.58 6.67
C PRO A 340 -10.02 15.60 5.78
N ALA A 341 -11.35 15.72 5.72
CA ALA A 341 -12.21 14.80 4.96
C ALA A 341 -11.76 14.62 3.50
N HIS A 342 -11.33 15.71 2.84
CA HIS A 342 -10.87 15.63 1.45
C HIS A 342 -9.55 14.87 1.29
N LEU A 343 -8.69 14.79 2.32
CA LEU A 343 -7.46 14.01 2.28
C LEU A 343 -7.79 12.52 2.22
N TYR A 344 -8.72 12.07 3.06
CA TYR A 344 -9.20 10.68 3.03
C TYR A 344 -9.90 10.34 1.72
N PHE A 345 -10.72 11.26 1.18
CA PHE A 345 -11.38 11.05 -0.12
C PHE A 345 -10.37 10.88 -1.26
N LYS A 346 -9.32 11.71 -1.30
CA LYS A 346 -8.24 11.60 -2.28
C LYS A 346 -7.44 10.31 -2.11
N ARG A 347 -7.12 9.91 -0.86
CA ARG A 347 -6.44 8.65 -0.54
C ARG A 347 -7.31 7.44 -0.93
N ALA A 348 -8.62 7.48 -0.68
CA ALA A 348 -9.54 6.43 -1.07
C ALA A 348 -9.54 6.24 -2.60
N LYS A 349 -9.62 7.33 -3.37
CA LYS A 349 -9.60 7.27 -4.83
C LYS A 349 -8.25 6.81 -5.38
N SER A 350 -7.15 7.27 -4.80
CA SER A 350 -5.80 6.81 -5.15
C SER A 350 -5.64 5.31 -4.90
N SER A 351 -6.05 4.83 -3.72
CA SER A 351 -5.99 3.41 -3.35
C SER A 351 -6.92 2.53 -4.19
N GLU A 352 -8.08 3.04 -4.60
CA GLU A 352 -9.00 2.35 -5.52
C GLU A 352 -8.32 2.02 -6.86
N LEU A 353 -7.53 2.97 -7.41
CA LEU A 353 -6.88 2.81 -8.70
C LEU A 353 -5.57 2.02 -8.66
N LEU A 354 -4.86 2.02 -7.51
CA LEU A 354 -3.60 1.30 -7.36
C LEU A 354 -3.78 -0.21 -7.49
N PHE A 355 -2.90 -0.86 -8.27
CA PHE A 355 -2.84 -2.31 -8.50
C PHE A 355 -4.11 -2.89 -9.14
N GLY A 356 -4.86 -2.08 -9.86
CA GLY A 356 -6.13 -2.44 -10.49
C GLY A 356 -7.34 -1.91 -9.74
N ASP A 357 -8.33 -1.43 -10.48
CA ASP A 357 -9.59 -0.92 -9.95
C ASP A 357 -10.57 -2.06 -9.59
N PRO A 358 -11.72 -1.78 -8.95
CA PRO A 358 -12.71 -2.79 -8.61
C PRO A 358 -13.23 -3.59 -9.81
N THR A 359 -13.33 -2.98 -11.00
CA THR A 359 -13.77 -3.66 -12.21
C THR A 359 -12.74 -4.68 -12.67
N TYR A 360 -11.46 -4.29 -12.69
CA TYR A 360 -10.35 -5.19 -12.98
C TYR A 360 -10.31 -6.39 -12.01
N HIS A 361 -10.46 -6.16 -10.71
CA HIS A 361 -10.43 -7.23 -9.73
C HIS A 361 -11.67 -8.13 -9.75
N ARG A 362 -12.84 -7.64 -10.14
CA ARG A 362 -14.03 -8.50 -10.36
C ARG A 362 -13.84 -9.42 -11.56
N GLU A 363 -13.30 -8.89 -12.67
CA GLU A 363 -12.95 -9.72 -13.83
C GLU A 363 -11.91 -10.78 -13.46
N LEU A 364 -10.87 -10.39 -12.74
CA LEU A 364 -9.83 -11.31 -12.29
C LEU A 364 -10.38 -12.36 -11.32
N LEU A 365 -11.30 -11.98 -10.42
CA LEU A 365 -12.01 -12.92 -9.54
C LEU A 365 -12.82 -13.92 -10.32
N ALA A 366 -13.61 -13.47 -11.30
CA ALA A 366 -14.42 -14.35 -12.15
C ALA A 366 -13.56 -15.40 -12.83
N GLN A 367 -12.44 -15.00 -13.44
CA GLN A 367 -11.48 -15.93 -14.06
C GLN A 367 -10.89 -16.91 -13.03
N ARG A 368 -10.56 -16.47 -11.82
CA ARG A 368 -9.96 -17.30 -10.76
C ARG A 368 -10.92 -18.35 -10.18
N ILE A 369 -12.22 -18.09 -10.21
CA ILE A 369 -13.26 -19.05 -9.77
C ILE A 369 -13.88 -19.83 -10.93
N GLY A 370 -13.40 -19.65 -12.17
CA GLY A 370 -13.79 -20.43 -13.34
C GLY A 370 -15.09 -19.99 -14.02
N ILE A 371 -15.43 -18.71 -13.92
CA ILE A 371 -16.58 -18.11 -14.61
C ILE A 371 -16.12 -17.32 -15.83
#